data_0afa80bc67a34306cc938a8c0647b626
#
_entry.id   0afa80bc67a34306cc938a8c0647b626
#
_cell.length_a   1.000
_cell.length_b   1.000
_cell.length_c   1.000
_cell.angle_alpha   90.00
_cell.angle_beta   90.00
_cell.angle_gamma   90.00
#
_symmetry.space_group_name_H-M   'P 1'
#
loop_
_entity.id
_entity.type
_entity.pdbx_description
1 polymer ?
#
loop_
_entity_poly.entity_id
_entity_poly.type
_entity_poly.pdbx_seq_one_letter_code
_entity_poly.pdbx_strand_id
1 'polypeptide(L)'
;RRINNPGADASFVSINSFTKRVNLPDYDVIFVDECSTIDNRAMKVFLEKMRPDTFLVLAGDTYQIESIDFGNWFTYAKDIIKTKGSNVELVSTWRTKDPGLIELWNETRNKGALITEKLVIDGPFSENIGEGVLNSEIMDEVILCLNYDGKFGLNNMNSYFQNANTETAVVWRDWKYKVGDHILFNDTDRFSLLYNNLKGQIVQIELFDSRIIFTVDVEIPLTEQDCQNDGIEFIDIIDDVTRIRFDVLDFEEEMADEDRKKAIVPFQLAYAVSIHKAQGLEYRSVKVVIPSSNAEKITHGIFYTAITRAKEKLKIYWSSETMQEVVAGFSVDTSRQKSLAIIKEKLKQDKNT
;
A
#
# COMPACT_ATOMS: atom_id res chain seq x y z
N ARG A 1 11.31 -7.96 -4.50
CA ARG A 1 12.37 -7.86 -5.53
C ARG A 1 13.48 -8.83 -5.16
N ARG A 2 13.71 -9.86 -5.96
CA ARG A 2 14.87 -10.76 -5.78
C ARG A 2 16.14 -9.98 -6.11
N ILE A 3 17.07 -9.96 -5.18
CA ILE A 3 18.44 -9.54 -5.49
C ILE A 3 19.05 -10.71 -6.27
N ASN A 4 19.16 -10.56 -7.58
CA ASN A 4 19.81 -11.53 -8.46
C ASN A 4 21.33 -11.48 -8.26
N ASN A 5 21.79 -11.83 -7.06
CA ASN A 5 23.19 -12.05 -6.81
C ASN A 5 23.35 -13.53 -6.40
N PRO A 6 23.93 -14.39 -7.26
CA PRO A 6 24.04 -15.84 -7.01
C PRO A 6 24.87 -16.21 -5.78
N GLY A 7 25.42 -15.25 -5.06
CA GLY A 7 26.16 -15.44 -3.81
C GLY A 7 25.49 -14.84 -2.56
N ALA A 8 24.31 -14.22 -2.67
CA ALA A 8 23.61 -13.65 -1.51
C ALA A 8 22.48 -14.59 -1.06
N ASP A 9 22.60 -15.11 0.16
CA ASP A 9 21.51 -15.80 0.85
C ASP A 9 20.59 -14.76 1.47
N ALA A 10 19.51 -14.40 0.75
CA ALA A 10 18.55 -13.38 1.17
C ALA A 10 17.15 -13.98 1.30
N SER A 11 16.50 -13.76 2.44
CA SER A 11 15.11 -14.13 2.66
C SER A 11 14.23 -12.88 2.82
N PHE A 12 13.02 -12.92 2.24
CA PHE A 12 12.02 -11.86 2.34
C PHE A 12 10.86 -12.36 3.19
N VAL A 13 10.54 -11.62 4.25
CA VAL A 13 9.46 -11.97 5.16
C VAL A 13 8.74 -10.72 5.66
N SER A 14 7.45 -10.84 5.99
CA SER A 14 6.76 -9.76 6.70
C SER A 14 7.25 -9.67 8.14
N ILE A 15 7.16 -8.48 8.76
CA ILE A 15 7.54 -8.30 10.16
C ILE A 15 6.70 -9.19 11.09
N ASN A 16 5.43 -9.41 10.78
CA ASN A 16 4.56 -10.31 11.52
C ASN A 16 5.02 -11.77 11.41
N SER A 17 5.42 -12.21 10.23
CA SER A 17 5.98 -13.55 10.02
C SER A 17 7.31 -13.72 10.75
N PHE A 18 8.19 -12.71 10.70
CA PHE A 18 9.46 -12.69 11.43
C PHE A 18 9.23 -12.81 12.94
N THR A 19 8.33 -12.00 13.50
CA THR A 19 8.07 -12.00 14.95
C THR A 19 7.38 -13.24 15.48
N LYS A 20 6.70 -14.02 14.64
CA LYS A 20 6.08 -15.30 15.00
C LYS A 20 7.07 -16.48 15.00
N ARG A 21 8.21 -16.38 14.35
CA ARG A 21 9.21 -17.47 14.31
C ARG A 21 9.79 -17.75 15.69
N VAL A 22 9.92 -19.02 16.04
CA VAL A 22 10.53 -19.46 17.30
C VAL A 22 12.07 -19.40 17.21
N ASN A 23 12.61 -19.88 16.09
CA ASN A 23 14.04 -19.86 15.80
C ASN A 23 14.28 -18.96 14.60
N LEU A 24 15.11 -17.94 14.79
CA LEU A 24 15.55 -17.05 13.70
C LEU A 24 16.90 -17.53 13.18
N PRO A 25 17.12 -17.55 11.86
CA PRO A 25 18.45 -17.69 11.30
C PRO A 25 19.37 -16.57 11.78
N ASP A 26 20.67 -16.83 11.79
CA ASP A 26 21.68 -15.83 12.09
C ASP A 26 21.84 -14.91 10.88
N TYR A 27 21.19 -13.75 10.94
CA TYR A 27 21.30 -12.72 9.91
C TYR A 27 22.43 -11.75 10.24
N ASP A 28 23.35 -11.51 9.30
CA ASP A 28 24.36 -10.45 9.41
C ASP A 28 23.76 -9.07 9.24
N VAL A 29 22.78 -8.95 8.32
CA VAL A 29 22.09 -7.71 8.00
C VAL A 29 20.59 -7.96 7.93
N ILE A 30 19.82 -7.10 8.58
CA ILE A 30 18.36 -7.04 8.42
C ILE A 30 18.01 -5.66 7.84
N PHE A 31 17.31 -5.68 6.71
CA PHE A 31 16.75 -4.48 6.09
C PHE A 31 15.25 -4.45 6.33
N VAL A 32 14.75 -3.42 7.00
CA VAL A 32 13.32 -3.20 7.25
C VAL A 32 12.87 -2.02 6.41
N ASP A 33 11.97 -2.29 5.48
CA ASP A 33 11.38 -1.28 4.62
C ASP A 33 10.02 -0.82 5.15
N GLU A 34 9.53 0.34 4.69
CA GLU A 34 8.26 0.97 5.11
C GLU A 34 8.11 1.10 6.64
N CYS A 35 9.19 1.45 7.34
CA CYS A 35 9.23 1.55 8.81
C CYS A 35 8.20 2.50 9.41
N SER A 36 7.70 3.48 8.65
CA SER A 36 6.64 4.40 9.08
C SER A 36 5.31 3.70 9.36
N THR A 37 5.11 2.51 8.78
CA THR A 37 3.89 1.70 8.94
C THR A 37 3.90 0.77 10.14
N ILE A 38 5.06 0.60 10.77
CA ILE A 38 5.27 -0.33 11.88
C ILE A 38 4.99 0.37 13.20
N ASP A 39 4.04 -0.14 13.97
CA ASP A 39 3.71 0.38 15.30
C ASP A 39 4.80 0.10 16.35
N ASN A 40 4.71 0.79 17.49
CA ASN A 40 5.68 0.67 18.58
C ASN A 40 5.77 -0.74 19.15
N ARG A 41 4.66 -1.48 19.22
CA ARG A 41 4.60 -2.82 19.79
C ARG A 41 5.28 -3.84 18.87
N ALA A 42 4.94 -3.80 17.59
CA ALA A 42 5.54 -4.67 16.59
C ALA A 42 7.05 -4.45 16.50
N MET A 43 7.51 -3.19 16.48
CA MET A 43 8.94 -2.89 16.46
C MET A 43 9.66 -3.32 17.73
N LYS A 44 9.04 -3.17 18.90
CA LYS A 44 9.61 -3.67 20.16
C LYS A 44 9.84 -5.18 20.09
N VAL A 45 8.81 -5.95 19.72
CA VAL A 45 8.91 -7.43 19.61
C VAL A 45 9.97 -7.83 18.57
N PHE A 46 10.05 -7.09 17.47
CA PHE A 46 11.09 -7.32 16.44
C PHE A 46 12.49 -7.13 17.01
N LEU A 47 12.76 -6.02 17.70
CA LEU A 47 14.07 -5.69 18.28
C LEU A 47 14.46 -6.68 19.39
N GLU A 48 13.51 -7.13 20.22
CA GLU A 48 13.76 -8.14 21.27
C GLU A 48 14.17 -9.51 20.71
N LYS A 49 13.78 -9.81 19.48
CA LYS A 49 14.13 -11.07 18.79
C LYS A 49 15.42 -10.98 17.98
N MET A 50 15.84 -9.77 17.65
CA MET A 50 17.01 -9.54 16.82
C MET A 50 18.30 -9.76 17.66
N ARG A 51 19.33 -10.32 17.05
CA ARG A 51 20.65 -10.41 17.70
C ARG A 51 21.30 -9.03 17.83
N PRO A 52 22.03 -8.76 18.93
CA PRO A 52 22.67 -7.47 19.16
C PRO A 52 23.75 -7.09 18.13
N ASP A 53 24.36 -8.08 17.48
CA ASP A 53 25.45 -7.91 16.49
C ASP A 53 24.95 -7.84 15.04
N THR A 54 23.66 -8.00 14.81
CA THR A 54 23.05 -7.83 13.49
C THR A 54 23.06 -6.36 13.05
N PHE A 55 23.53 -6.08 11.83
CA PHE A 55 23.45 -4.74 11.28
C PHE A 55 22.01 -4.44 10.80
N LEU A 56 21.39 -3.43 11.38
CA LEU A 56 20.01 -3.06 11.11
C LEU A 56 19.93 -1.84 10.21
N VAL A 57 19.27 -1.96 9.05
CA VAL A 57 18.94 -0.88 8.13
C VAL A 57 17.44 -0.61 8.17
N LEU A 58 17.06 0.61 8.49
CA LEU A 58 15.66 1.06 8.57
C LEU A 58 15.38 2.05 7.46
N ALA A 59 14.43 1.74 6.60
CA ALA A 59 13.97 2.63 5.54
C ALA A 59 12.49 2.97 5.74
N GLY A 60 12.09 4.20 5.39
CA GLY A 60 10.70 4.64 5.49
C GLY A 60 10.58 6.14 5.23
N ASP A 61 9.35 6.61 5.09
CA ASP A 61 9.03 8.01 4.84
C ASP A 61 8.19 8.57 5.98
N THR A 62 8.75 9.48 6.76
CA THR A 62 8.08 10.13 7.91
C THR A 62 7.03 11.17 7.51
N TYR A 63 6.85 11.43 6.22
CA TYR A 63 5.83 12.33 5.69
C TYR A 63 4.58 11.57 5.21
N GLN A 64 4.68 10.26 4.99
CA GLN A 64 3.56 9.40 4.64
C GLN A 64 2.69 9.05 5.87
N ILE A 65 1.63 8.27 5.65
CA ILE A 65 0.75 7.78 6.71
C ILE A 65 1.58 7.00 7.74
N GLU A 66 1.36 7.33 9.00
CA GLU A 66 1.90 6.59 10.14
C GLU A 66 1.14 5.26 10.33
N SER A 67 1.65 4.40 11.21
CA SER A 67 0.99 3.13 11.54
C SER A 67 -0.46 3.35 12.03
N ILE A 68 -1.35 2.40 11.71
CA ILE A 68 -2.74 2.43 12.16
C ILE A 68 -2.81 2.25 13.68
N ASP A 69 -1.97 1.37 14.23
CA ASP A 69 -1.84 1.13 15.66
C ASP A 69 -0.95 2.18 16.32
N PHE A 70 -1.02 2.24 17.67
CA PHE A 70 -0.36 3.28 18.45
C PHE A 70 1.14 3.29 18.28
N GLY A 71 1.65 4.45 17.88
CA GLY A 71 3.05 4.81 17.95
C GLY A 71 3.71 5.06 16.60
N ASN A 72 4.54 6.09 16.59
CA ASN A 72 5.27 6.60 15.45
C ASN A 72 6.78 6.68 15.75
N TRP A 73 7.31 5.61 16.32
CA TRP A 73 8.72 5.51 16.75
C TRP A 73 9.71 5.92 15.65
N PHE A 74 9.41 5.55 14.39
CA PHE A 74 10.30 5.84 13.26
C PHE A 74 10.46 7.34 13.02
N THR A 75 9.39 8.11 13.23
CA THR A 75 9.39 9.58 13.15
C THR A 75 10.39 10.20 14.12
N TYR A 76 10.60 9.58 15.27
CA TYR A 76 11.56 10.06 16.29
C TYR A 76 12.96 9.44 16.15
N ALA A 77 13.09 8.32 15.48
CA ALA A 77 14.36 7.59 15.36
C ALA A 77 15.49 8.47 14.81
N LYS A 78 15.21 9.24 13.75
CA LYS A 78 16.14 10.19 13.13
C LYS A 78 16.65 11.25 14.12
N ASP A 79 15.79 11.71 15.05
CA ASP A 79 16.11 12.74 16.03
C ASP A 79 16.83 12.20 17.27
N ILE A 80 16.74 10.89 17.50
CA ILE A 80 17.34 10.19 18.65
C ILE A 80 18.70 9.59 18.29
N ILE A 81 18.79 8.94 17.13
CA ILE A 81 20.02 8.30 16.63
C ILE A 81 20.91 9.39 16.03
N LYS A 82 21.93 9.82 16.81
CA LYS A 82 22.83 10.92 16.44
C LYS A 82 24.21 10.47 15.96
N THR A 83 24.40 9.18 15.71
CA THR A 83 25.67 8.69 15.20
C THR A 83 25.94 9.29 13.82
N LYS A 84 27.09 9.88 13.63
CA LYS A 84 27.48 10.54 12.36
C LYS A 84 27.44 9.51 11.23
N GLY A 85 26.70 9.83 10.16
CA GLY A 85 26.56 8.96 8.99
C GLY A 85 25.52 7.85 9.12
N SER A 86 24.80 7.73 10.27
CA SER A 86 23.76 6.72 10.45
C SER A 86 22.41 7.11 9.84
N ASN A 87 22.21 8.38 9.50
CA ASN A 87 20.97 8.88 8.89
C ASN A 87 21.27 9.42 7.48
N VAL A 88 20.59 8.88 6.49
CA VAL A 88 20.66 9.34 5.09
C VAL A 88 19.24 9.66 4.64
N GLU A 89 19.07 10.79 3.97
CA GLU A 89 17.80 11.18 3.38
C GLU A 89 17.92 11.16 1.86
N LEU A 90 17.01 10.38 1.22
CA LEU A 90 16.91 10.34 -0.24
C LEU A 90 16.04 11.51 -0.67
N VAL A 91 16.63 12.47 -1.39
CA VAL A 91 15.96 13.72 -1.78
C VAL A 91 15.48 13.72 -3.24
N SER A 92 15.97 12.80 -4.07
CA SER A 92 15.58 12.70 -5.47
C SER A 92 14.49 11.67 -5.65
N THR A 93 13.41 12.04 -6.36
CA THR A 93 12.37 11.09 -6.74
C THR A 93 12.69 10.42 -8.09
N TRP A 94 12.37 9.13 -8.19
CA TRP A 94 12.46 8.35 -9.43
C TRP A 94 11.08 7.91 -9.94
N ARG A 95 10.03 8.15 -9.16
CA ARG A 95 8.67 7.71 -9.46
C ARG A 95 8.06 8.45 -10.63
N THR A 96 8.33 9.75 -10.74
CA THR A 96 7.83 10.59 -11.82
C THR A 96 8.93 11.47 -12.41
N LYS A 97 8.74 11.85 -13.67
CA LYS A 97 9.54 12.87 -14.35
C LYS A 97 8.75 14.17 -14.57
N ASP A 98 7.48 14.20 -14.16
CA ASP A 98 6.62 15.37 -14.28
C ASP A 98 7.05 16.46 -13.28
N PRO A 99 7.49 17.65 -13.76
CA PRO A 99 7.96 18.72 -12.88
C PRO A 99 6.87 19.24 -11.96
N GLY A 100 5.60 19.30 -12.45
CA GLY A 100 4.47 19.80 -11.67
C GLY A 100 4.15 18.87 -10.48
N LEU A 101 4.18 17.56 -10.70
CA LEU A 101 4.02 16.60 -9.61
C LEU A 101 5.17 16.69 -8.60
N ILE A 102 6.41 16.80 -9.07
CA ILE A 102 7.59 16.93 -8.19
C ILE A 102 7.49 18.19 -7.32
N GLU A 103 7.13 19.32 -7.92
CA GLU A 103 6.95 20.58 -7.18
C GLU A 103 5.82 20.49 -6.15
N LEU A 104 4.66 19.95 -6.53
CA LEU A 104 3.54 19.74 -5.61
C LEU A 104 3.93 18.84 -4.43
N TRP A 105 4.64 17.75 -4.69
CA TRP A 105 5.11 16.85 -3.63
C TRP A 105 6.08 17.54 -2.66
N ASN A 106 7.02 18.32 -3.19
CA ASN A 106 7.98 19.06 -2.39
C ASN A 106 7.30 20.15 -1.54
N GLU A 107 6.38 20.91 -2.13
CA GLU A 107 5.59 21.91 -1.40
C GLU A 107 4.75 21.26 -0.31
N THR A 108 4.05 20.16 -0.63
CA THR A 108 3.26 19.42 0.36
C THR A 108 4.15 18.88 1.47
N ARG A 109 5.26 18.22 1.13
CA ARG A 109 6.22 17.65 2.10
C ARG A 109 6.71 18.70 3.10
N ASN A 110 7.05 19.90 2.61
CA ASN A 110 7.58 20.97 3.41
C ASN A 110 6.50 21.84 4.07
N LYS A 111 5.22 21.55 3.85
CA LYS A 111 4.07 22.38 4.28
C LYS A 111 4.26 23.83 3.80
N GLY A 112 4.68 23.99 2.55
CA GLY A 112 4.98 25.27 1.94
C GLY A 112 3.73 26.14 1.74
N ALA A 113 3.94 27.44 1.61
CA ALA A 113 2.85 28.40 1.43
C ALA A 113 2.18 28.32 0.04
N LEU A 114 2.85 27.67 -0.93
CA LEU A 114 2.40 27.59 -2.32
C LEU A 114 1.56 26.33 -2.62
N ILE A 115 1.24 25.51 -1.64
CA ILE A 115 0.46 24.26 -1.87
C ILE A 115 -0.84 24.55 -2.62
N THR A 116 -1.63 25.53 -2.17
CA THR A 116 -2.91 25.86 -2.79
C THR A 116 -2.72 26.35 -4.25
N GLU A 117 -1.70 27.14 -4.50
CA GLU A 117 -1.37 27.61 -5.85
C GLU A 117 -1.01 26.44 -6.77
N LYS A 118 -0.15 25.53 -6.32
CA LYS A 118 0.25 24.33 -7.07
C LYS A 118 -0.88 23.33 -7.28
N LEU A 119 -1.89 23.35 -6.44
CA LEU A 119 -3.09 22.54 -6.63
C LEU A 119 -4.02 23.09 -7.72
N VAL A 120 -4.15 24.41 -7.83
CA VAL A 120 -5.15 25.08 -8.67
C VAL A 120 -4.58 25.51 -10.03
N ILE A 121 -3.40 26.15 -10.06
CA ILE A 121 -2.81 26.69 -11.29
C ILE A 121 -2.11 25.56 -12.04
N ASP A 122 -2.71 25.11 -13.16
CA ASP A 122 -2.27 23.96 -13.96
C ASP A 122 -2.10 22.66 -13.12
N GLY A 123 -2.74 22.63 -11.94
CA GLY A 123 -2.62 21.57 -10.95
C GLY A 123 -3.73 20.49 -11.05
N PRO A 124 -3.75 19.57 -10.08
CA PRO A 124 -4.67 18.45 -10.08
C PRO A 124 -6.09 18.77 -9.60
N PHE A 125 -6.41 20.02 -9.26
CA PHE A 125 -7.71 20.43 -8.73
C PHE A 125 -8.87 20.15 -9.69
N SER A 126 -9.96 19.63 -9.16
CA SER A 126 -11.22 19.45 -9.91
C SER A 126 -12.43 19.53 -8.97
N GLU A 127 -13.45 20.31 -9.36
CA GLU A 127 -14.77 20.35 -8.68
C GLU A 127 -15.76 19.33 -9.24
N ASN A 128 -15.46 18.72 -10.39
CA ASN A 128 -16.37 17.77 -11.03
C ASN A 128 -16.27 16.38 -10.43
N ILE A 129 -16.77 16.23 -9.20
CA ILE A 129 -16.74 14.95 -8.46
C ILE A 129 -17.58 13.86 -9.14
N GLY A 130 -18.64 14.21 -9.87
CA GLY A 130 -19.55 13.27 -10.51
C GLY A 130 -18.93 12.60 -11.73
N GLU A 131 -18.94 13.31 -12.85
CA GLU A 131 -18.53 12.76 -14.15
C GLU A 131 -17.02 12.52 -14.24
N GLY A 132 -16.20 13.40 -13.66
CA GLY A 132 -14.75 13.31 -13.75
C GLY A 132 -14.17 12.07 -13.05
N VAL A 133 -14.75 11.68 -11.91
CA VAL A 133 -14.31 10.47 -11.19
C VAL A 133 -14.65 9.22 -11.98
N LEU A 134 -15.84 9.20 -12.59
CA LEU A 134 -16.42 7.99 -13.21
C LEU A 134 -15.89 7.71 -14.62
N ASN A 135 -15.22 8.67 -15.26
CA ASN A 135 -14.60 8.48 -16.56
C ASN A 135 -13.17 7.96 -16.40
N SER A 136 -12.91 6.70 -16.78
CA SER A 136 -11.55 6.13 -16.83
C SER A 136 -11.04 6.11 -18.27
N GLU A 137 -9.88 6.71 -18.49
CA GLU A 137 -9.23 6.79 -19.80
C GLU A 137 -7.91 6.01 -19.86
N ILE A 138 -7.43 5.49 -18.74
CA ILE A 138 -6.09 4.91 -18.62
C ILE A 138 -6.16 3.55 -17.92
N MET A 139 -5.51 2.54 -18.50
CA MET A 139 -5.56 1.16 -17.98
C MET A 139 -4.98 1.01 -16.57
N ASP A 140 -3.88 1.73 -16.22
CA ASP A 140 -3.30 1.73 -14.87
C ASP A 140 -3.78 2.98 -14.09
N GLU A 141 -5.10 3.11 -13.92
CA GLU A 141 -5.73 4.16 -13.13
C GLU A 141 -6.32 3.58 -11.84
N VAL A 142 -6.19 4.32 -10.75
CA VAL A 142 -6.81 3.98 -9.47
C VAL A 142 -7.56 5.17 -8.89
N ILE A 143 -8.67 4.86 -8.20
CA ILE A 143 -9.40 5.84 -7.40
C ILE A 143 -9.03 5.62 -5.94
N LEU A 144 -8.51 6.65 -5.29
CA LEU A 144 -8.17 6.62 -3.87
C LEU A 144 -9.32 7.19 -3.05
N CYS A 145 -9.85 6.35 -2.16
CA CYS A 145 -10.94 6.69 -1.25
C CYS A 145 -10.44 6.66 0.20
N LEU A 146 -11.00 7.52 1.06
CA LEU A 146 -10.71 7.49 2.49
C LEU A 146 -11.60 6.49 3.24
N ASN A 147 -12.88 6.43 2.87
CA ASN A 147 -13.89 5.61 3.54
C ASN A 147 -14.29 4.39 2.71
N TYR A 148 -14.76 3.34 3.40
CA TYR A 148 -15.35 2.17 2.75
C TYR A 148 -16.76 2.44 2.22
N ASP A 149 -17.57 3.17 2.97
CA ASP A 149 -18.97 3.42 2.68
C ASP A 149 -19.23 4.88 2.26
N GLY A 150 -20.42 5.14 1.72
CA GLY A 150 -20.84 6.43 1.20
C GLY A 150 -20.77 6.50 -0.33
N LYS A 151 -21.31 7.58 -0.91
CA LYS A 151 -21.45 7.74 -2.37
C LYS A 151 -20.12 7.53 -3.12
N PHE A 152 -19.03 8.06 -2.58
CA PHE A 152 -17.67 7.93 -3.12
C PHE A 152 -16.79 7.05 -2.22
N GLY A 153 -17.42 6.12 -1.48
CA GLY A 153 -16.70 5.12 -0.70
C GLY A 153 -16.21 3.97 -1.58
N LEU A 154 -15.22 3.25 -1.08
CA LEU A 154 -14.54 2.18 -1.77
C LEU A 154 -15.51 1.11 -2.31
N ASN A 155 -16.49 0.68 -1.51
CA ASN A 155 -17.44 -0.35 -1.90
C ASN A 155 -18.32 0.10 -3.09
N ASN A 156 -18.84 1.33 -3.02
CA ASN A 156 -19.68 1.88 -4.09
C ASN A 156 -18.88 2.12 -5.36
N MET A 157 -17.65 2.62 -5.26
CA MET A 157 -16.79 2.87 -6.42
C MET A 157 -16.42 1.56 -7.12
N ASN A 158 -16.00 0.54 -6.38
CA ASN A 158 -15.70 -0.77 -6.95
C ASN A 158 -16.94 -1.39 -7.63
N SER A 159 -18.11 -1.32 -6.98
CA SER A 159 -19.37 -1.81 -7.56
C SER A 159 -19.75 -1.06 -8.84
N TYR A 160 -19.58 0.27 -8.86
CA TYR A 160 -19.87 1.08 -10.04
C TYR A 160 -19.01 0.67 -11.24
N PHE A 161 -17.70 0.60 -11.07
CA PHE A 161 -16.79 0.26 -12.17
C PHE A 161 -16.95 -1.19 -12.61
N GLN A 162 -17.16 -2.12 -11.68
CA GLN A 162 -17.47 -3.50 -12.05
C GLN A 162 -18.77 -3.62 -12.85
N ASN A 163 -19.80 -2.83 -12.50
CA ASN A 163 -21.04 -2.81 -13.27
C ASN A 163 -20.86 -2.17 -14.66
N ALA A 164 -19.95 -1.21 -14.81
CA ALA A 164 -19.60 -0.61 -16.09
C ALA A 164 -18.78 -1.55 -17.00
N ASN A 165 -18.11 -2.54 -16.42
CA ASN A 165 -17.47 -3.61 -17.18
C ASN A 165 -18.54 -4.45 -17.87
N THR A 166 -18.51 -4.55 -19.21
CA THR A 166 -19.53 -5.21 -20.06
C THR A 166 -19.40 -6.73 -20.10
N GLU A 167 -18.31 -7.28 -19.56
CA GLU A 167 -18.07 -8.73 -19.53
C GLU A 167 -19.14 -9.45 -18.66
N THR A 168 -19.37 -10.71 -19.01
CA THR A 168 -20.34 -11.54 -18.29
C THR A 168 -19.88 -11.79 -16.87
N ALA A 169 -20.76 -11.50 -15.90
CA ALA A 169 -20.48 -11.74 -14.51
C ALA A 169 -20.57 -13.25 -14.17
N VAL A 170 -19.54 -13.75 -13.51
CA VAL A 170 -19.55 -15.07 -12.87
C VAL A 170 -19.81 -14.87 -11.38
N VAL A 171 -20.85 -15.52 -10.87
CA VAL A 171 -21.24 -15.45 -9.46
C VAL A 171 -20.61 -16.62 -8.72
N TRP A 172 -19.84 -16.32 -7.66
CA TRP A 172 -19.29 -17.30 -6.75
C TRP A 172 -19.64 -16.92 -5.32
N ARG A 173 -20.50 -17.69 -4.69
CA ARG A 173 -21.10 -17.37 -3.40
C ARG A 173 -21.78 -16.00 -3.44
N ASP A 174 -21.42 -15.10 -2.53
CA ASP A 174 -22.00 -13.75 -2.44
C ASP A 174 -21.29 -12.71 -3.35
N TRP A 175 -20.29 -13.12 -4.12
CA TRP A 175 -19.46 -12.23 -4.90
C TRP A 175 -19.62 -12.43 -6.41
N LYS A 176 -19.39 -11.36 -7.13
CA LYS A 176 -19.38 -11.36 -8.61
C LYS A 176 -17.97 -11.01 -9.09
N TYR A 177 -17.54 -11.73 -10.12
CA TYR A 177 -16.26 -11.51 -10.78
C TYR A 177 -16.47 -11.42 -12.29
N LYS A 178 -15.68 -10.60 -12.97
CA LYS A 178 -15.71 -10.44 -14.42
C LYS A 178 -14.29 -10.49 -14.98
N VAL A 179 -14.16 -10.96 -16.18
CA VAL A 179 -12.92 -10.79 -16.95
C VAL A 179 -12.63 -9.29 -17.08
N GLY A 180 -11.37 -8.89 -16.92
CA GLY A 180 -10.96 -7.51 -16.90
C GLY A 180 -11.06 -6.81 -15.53
N ASP A 181 -11.63 -7.45 -14.50
CA ASP A 181 -11.65 -6.88 -13.16
C ASP A 181 -10.22 -6.67 -12.63
N HIS A 182 -9.95 -5.46 -12.15
CA HIS A 182 -8.72 -5.15 -11.42
C HIS A 182 -8.81 -5.67 -10.00
N ILE A 183 -7.75 -6.31 -9.53
CA ILE A 183 -7.69 -6.94 -8.21
C ILE A 183 -6.42 -6.57 -7.45
N LEU A 184 -6.50 -6.66 -6.12
CA LEU A 184 -5.36 -6.64 -5.21
C LEU A 184 -5.40 -7.89 -4.35
N PHE A 185 -4.29 -8.62 -4.31
CA PHE A 185 -4.14 -9.73 -3.39
C PHE A 185 -4.14 -9.22 -1.95
N ASN A 186 -4.81 -9.94 -1.06
CA ASN A 186 -5.01 -9.55 0.34
C ASN A 186 -4.86 -10.71 1.33
N ASP A 187 -4.56 -11.91 0.83
CA ASP A 187 -4.32 -13.10 1.64
C ASP A 187 -2.98 -13.74 1.22
N THR A 188 -2.05 -13.74 2.16
CA THR A 188 -0.70 -14.34 1.98
C THR A 188 -0.56 -15.69 2.67
N ASP A 189 -1.60 -16.18 3.36
CA ASP A 189 -1.52 -17.44 4.11
C ASP A 189 -1.55 -18.66 3.19
N ARG A 190 -2.12 -18.49 2.00
CA ARG A 190 -2.17 -19.54 0.98
C ARG A 190 -0.96 -19.51 0.05
N PHE A 191 -0.59 -18.34 -0.44
CA PHE A 191 0.45 -18.15 -1.44
C PHE A 191 1.54 -17.23 -0.92
N SER A 192 2.77 -17.73 -0.84
CA SER A 192 3.90 -16.93 -0.33
C SER A 192 4.39 -15.90 -1.35
N LEU A 193 4.15 -16.13 -2.64
CA LEU A 193 4.56 -15.27 -3.73
C LEU A 193 3.58 -14.12 -4.01
N LEU A 194 2.29 -14.33 -3.71
CA LEU A 194 1.22 -13.36 -3.96
C LEU A 194 1.02 -12.50 -2.71
N TYR A 195 1.95 -11.59 -2.49
CA TYR A 195 1.97 -10.74 -1.28
C TYR A 195 0.82 -9.72 -1.26
N ASN A 196 0.51 -9.22 -0.07
CA ASN A 196 -0.51 -8.19 0.13
C ASN A 196 -0.27 -6.96 -0.74
N ASN A 197 -1.35 -6.48 -1.37
CA ASN A 197 -1.36 -5.37 -2.31
C ASN A 197 -0.63 -5.64 -3.64
N LEU A 198 -0.30 -6.89 -3.98
CA LEU A 198 0.11 -7.22 -5.34
C LEU A 198 -1.05 -6.97 -6.28
N LYS A 199 -0.81 -6.18 -7.31
CA LYS A 199 -1.80 -5.87 -8.34
C LYS A 199 -1.95 -7.04 -9.31
N GLY A 200 -3.19 -7.22 -9.79
CA GLY A 200 -3.49 -8.16 -10.86
C GLY A 200 -4.74 -7.77 -11.63
N GLN A 201 -4.98 -8.50 -12.71
CA GLN A 201 -6.20 -8.40 -13.52
C GLN A 201 -6.71 -9.78 -13.87
N ILE A 202 -8.01 -10.00 -13.73
CA ILE A 202 -8.65 -11.27 -14.11
C ILE A 202 -8.69 -11.38 -15.61
N VAL A 203 -8.10 -12.47 -16.16
CA VAL A 203 -8.05 -12.73 -17.60
C VAL A 203 -9.08 -13.79 -18.01
N GLN A 204 -9.30 -14.79 -17.17
CA GLN A 204 -10.26 -15.86 -17.42
C GLN A 204 -10.87 -16.37 -16.11
N ILE A 205 -12.12 -16.79 -16.16
CA ILE A 205 -12.85 -17.40 -15.05
C ILE A 205 -13.51 -18.68 -15.54
N GLU A 206 -13.30 -19.76 -14.80
CA GLU A 206 -13.95 -21.05 -15.09
C GLU A 206 -14.71 -21.49 -13.82
N LEU A 207 -16.01 -21.72 -13.95
CA LEU A 207 -16.88 -22.11 -12.84
C LEU A 207 -17.24 -23.60 -12.94
N PHE A 208 -17.04 -24.32 -11.84
CA PHE A 208 -17.42 -25.72 -11.66
C PHE A 208 -18.31 -25.85 -10.42
N ASP A 209 -18.96 -26.98 -10.22
CA ASP A 209 -19.90 -27.19 -9.11
C ASP A 209 -19.25 -26.99 -7.72
N SER A 210 -17.98 -27.41 -7.55
CA SER A 210 -17.28 -27.37 -6.25
C SER A 210 -16.09 -26.41 -6.21
N ARG A 211 -15.80 -25.67 -7.29
CA ARG A 211 -14.66 -24.75 -7.35
C ARG A 211 -14.80 -23.71 -8.45
N ILE A 212 -14.15 -22.58 -8.27
CA ILE A 212 -13.92 -21.58 -9.30
C ILE A 212 -12.43 -21.49 -9.59
N ILE A 213 -12.06 -21.33 -10.85
CA ILE A 213 -10.66 -21.18 -11.28
C ILE A 213 -10.48 -19.79 -11.85
N PHE A 214 -9.47 -19.11 -11.39
CA PHE A 214 -9.05 -17.79 -11.90
C PHE A 214 -7.73 -17.90 -12.67
N THR A 215 -7.70 -17.34 -13.87
CA THR A 215 -6.47 -16.99 -14.56
C THR A 215 -6.27 -15.49 -14.40
N VAL A 216 -5.12 -15.10 -13.89
CA VAL A 216 -4.83 -13.71 -13.48
C VAL A 216 -3.46 -13.29 -14.00
N ASP A 217 -3.39 -12.08 -14.54
CA ASP A 217 -2.13 -11.40 -14.80
C ASP A 217 -1.68 -10.66 -13.54
N VAL A 218 -0.43 -10.88 -13.10
CA VAL A 218 0.16 -10.24 -11.92
C VAL A 218 1.39 -9.41 -12.28
N GLU A 219 1.53 -8.22 -11.69
CA GLU A 219 2.60 -7.25 -12.01
C GLU A 219 3.94 -7.61 -11.34
N ILE A 220 4.34 -8.89 -11.41
CA ILE A 220 5.66 -9.36 -10.96
C ILE A 220 6.17 -10.45 -11.90
N PRO A 221 7.48 -10.51 -12.17
CA PRO A 221 8.06 -11.62 -12.89
C PRO A 221 8.19 -12.84 -11.95
N LEU A 222 7.53 -13.94 -12.28
CA LEU A 222 7.64 -15.23 -11.60
C LEU A 222 8.20 -16.26 -12.56
N THR A 223 8.95 -17.24 -12.05
CA THR A 223 9.38 -18.39 -12.83
C THR A 223 8.42 -19.56 -12.62
N GLU A 224 8.41 -20.51 -13.56
CA GLU A 224 7.62 -21.74 -13.41
C GLU A 224 7.94 -22.49 -12.12
N GLN A 225 9.22 -22.56 -11.76
CA GLN A 225 9.68 -23.22 -10.52
C GLN A 225 9.15 -22.50 -9.27
N ASP A 226 9.08 -21.17 -9.28
CA ASP A 226 8.52 -20.40 -8.19
C ASP A 226 7.04 -20.73 -7.98
N CYS A 227 6.27 -20.72 -9.08
CA CYS A 227 4.84 -21.01 -9.06
C CYS A 227 4.56 -22.45 -8.58
N GLN A 228 5.31 -23.45 -9.04
CA GLN A 228 5.15 -24.83 -8.60
C GLN A 228 5.37 -25.00 -7.09
N ASN A 229 6.38 -24.34 -6.54
CA ASN A 229 6.67 -24.40 -5.10
C ASN A 229 5.55 -23.80 -4.23
N ASP A 230 4.77 -22.87 -4.79
CA ASP A 230 3.67 -22.16 -4.09
C ASP A 230 2.28 -22.76 -4.43
N GLY A 231 2.23 -23.82 -5.24
CA GLY A 231 0.98 -24.48 -5.65
C GLY A 231 0.14 -23.65 -6.63
N ILE A 232 0.80 -22.81 -7.44
CA ILE A 232 0.24 -21.97 -8.49
C ILE A 232 0.60 -22.57 -9.85
N GLU A 233 -0.34 -22.61 -10.79
CA GLU A 233 -0.05 -22.98 -12.17
C GLU A 233 0.53 -21.76 -12.91
N PHE A 234 1.75 -21.90 -13.45
CA PHE A 234 2.37 -20.94 -14.35
C PHE A 234 1.81 -21.12 -15.75
N ILE A 235 1.38 -20.05 -16.40
CA ILE A 235 0.85 -20.10 -17.77
C ILE A 235 1.85 -19.47 -18.75
N ASP A 236 2.20 -18.18 -18.55
CA ASP A 236 3.04 -17.43 -19.50
C ASP A 236 3.63 -16.17 -18.82
N ILE A 237 4.61 -15.57 -19.50
CA ILE A 237 5.10 -14.22 -19.21
C ILE A 237 4.86 -13.33 -20.42
N ILE A 238 4.13 -12.25 -20.23
CA ILE A 238 3.83 -11.26 -21.26
C ILE A 238 4.41 -9.93 -20.80
N ASP A 239 5.49 -9.48 -21.44
CA ASP A 239 6.28 -8.34 -21.01
C ASP A 239 6.80 -8.53 -19.56
N ASP A 240 6.46 -7.62 -18.63
CA ASP A 240 6.85 -7.69 -17.21
C ASP A 240 5.75 -8.30 -16.32
N VAL A 241 4.73 -8.91 -16.91
CA VAL A 241 3.54 -9.47 -16.23
C VAL A 241 3.58 -10.98 -16.32
N THR A 242 3.35 -11.68 -15.23
CA THR A 242 3.22 -13.14 -15.21
C THR A 242 1.76 -13.53 -15.19
N ARG A 243 1.36 -14.40 -16.11
CA ARG A 243 0.04 -15.03 -16.11
C ARG A 243 0.07 -16.31 -15.30
N ILE A 244 -0.78 -16.35 -14.29
CA ILE A 244 -0.91 -17.47 -13.35
C ILE A 244 -2.34 -17.98 -13.30
N ARG A 245 -2.50 -19.21 -12.84
CA ARG A 245 -3.81 -19.83 -12.64
C ARG A 245 -3.86 -20.56 -11.31
N PHE A 246 -4.98 -20.42 -10.60
CA PHE A 246 -5.25 -21.09 -9.35
C PHE A 246 -6.76 -21.33 -9.16
N ASP A 247 -7.11 -22.33 -8.37
CA ASP A 247 -8.49 -22.65 -8.01
C ASP A 247 -8.89 -22.04 -6.67
N VAL A 248 -10.18 -21.90 -6.42
CA VAL A 248 -10.78 -21.63 -5.11
C VAL A 248 -11.89 -22.64 -4.91
N LEU A 249 -11.79 -23.43 -3.85
CA LEU A 249 -12.73 -24.49 -3.52
C LEU A 249 -14.01 -23.89 -2.92
N ASP A 250 -15.14 -24.56 -3.06
CA ASP A 250 -16.32 -24.21 -2.29
C ASP A 250 -16.12 -24.58 -0.83
N PHE A 251 -16.84 -23.88 0.07
CA PHE A 251 -16.70 -24.10 1.50
C PHE A 251 -17.58 -25.27 1.93
N GLU A 252 -17.00 -26.26 2.60
CA GLU A 252 -17.68 -27.37 3.26
C GLU A 252 -17.36 -27.37 4.76
N GLU A 253 -18.33 -27.73 5.60
CA GLU A 253 -18.17 -27.67 7.07
C GLU A 253 -17.04 -28.58 7.61
N GLU A 254 -16.79 -29.71 6.96
CA GLU A 254 -15.81 -30.73 7.38
C GLU A 254 -14.48 -30.66 6.64
N MET A 255 -14.10 -29.49 6.08
CA MET A 255 -12.82 -29.31 5.37
C MET A 255 -11.62 -29.40 6.30
N ALA A 256 -10.53 -30.02 5.84
CA ALA A 256 -9.21 -29.94 6.46
C ALA A 256 -8.69 -28.49 6.46
N ASP A 257 -7.82 -28.15 7.43
CA ASP A 257 -7.31 -26.78 7.56
C ASP A 257 -6.57 -26.27 6.31
N GLU A 258 -5.90 -27.15 5.56
CA GLU A 258 -5.25 -26.80 4.29
C GLU A 258 -6.26 -26.46 3.20
N ASP A 259 -7.38 -27.18 3.12
CA ASP A 259 -8.42 -26.95 2.13
C ASP A 259 -9.26 -25.71 2.47
N ARG A 260 -9.42 -25.41 3.78
CA ARG A 260 -10.05 -24.15 4.22
C ARG A 260 -9.31 -22.92 3.68
N LYS A 261 -7.99 -22.95 3.60
CA LYS A 261 -7.23 -21.86 2.97
C LYS A 261 -7.52 -21.75 1.47
N LYS A 262 -7.69 -22.89 0.78
CA LYS A 262 -8.09 -22.90 -0.63
C LYS A 262 -9.52 -22.44 -0.87
N ALA A 263 -10.37 -22.42 0.15
CA ALA A 263 -11.75 -21.91 0.04
C ALA A 263 -11.83 -20.37 0.16
N ILE A 264 -10.75 -19.68 0.45
CA ILE A 264 -10.70 -18.22 0.52
C ILE A 264 -10.25 -17.67 -0.84
N VAL A 265 -11.00 -16.69 -1.37
CA VAL A 265 -10.56 -15.91 -2.53
C VAL A 265 -9.44 -14.98 -2.06
N PRO A 266 -8.20 -15.12 -2.59
CA PRO A 266 -7.03 -14.45 -2.03
C PRO A 266 -6.88 -12.99 -2.47
N PHE A 267 -7.91 -12.39 -3.06
CA PHE A 267 -7.89 -11.03 -3.59
C PHE A 267 -9.23 -10.31 -3.40
N GLN A 268 -9.20 -9.00 -3.62
CA GLN A 268 -10.37 -8.13 -3.65
C GLN A 268 -10.37 -7.30 -4.93
N LEU A 269 -11.54 -6.76 -5.32
CA LEU A 269 -11.64 -5.79 -6.41
C LEU A 269 -10.86 -4.51 -6.08
N ALA A 270 -10.25 -3.91 -7.08
CA ALA A 270 -9.31 -2.81 -6.93
C ALA A 270 -9.42 -1.70 -8.00
N TYR A 271 -10.59 -1.43 -8.52
CA TYR A 271 -10.85 -0.20 -9.28
C TYR A 271 -10.69 1.04 -8.39
N ALA A 272 -11.12 0.91 -7.13
CA ALA A 272 -10.85 1.87 -6.08
C ALA A 272 -10.18 1.16 -4.90
N VAL A 273 -9.25 1.85 -4.24
CA VAL A 273 -8.55 1.36 -3.05
C VAL A 273 -8.52 2.43 -1.96
N SER A 274 -8.39 2.01 -0.70
CA SER A 274 -8.19 2.98 0.37
C SER A 274 -6.78 3.58 0.27
N ILE A 275 -6.64 4.84 0.69
CA ILE A 275 -5.33 5.52 0.70
C ILE A 275 -4.30 4.72 1.52
N HIS A 276 -4.74 4.08 2.61
CA HIS A 276 -3.88 3.22 3.43
C HIS A 276 -3.37 1.99 2.66
N LYS A 277 -4.25 1.32 1.91
CA LYS A 277 -3.86 0.16 1.10
C LYS A 277 -3.00 0.54 -0.12
N ALA A 278 -3.11 1.77 -0.59
CA ALA A 278 -2.28 2.27 -1.67
C ALA A 278 -0.84 2.58 -1.24
N GLN A 279 -0.53 2.53 0.06
CA GLN A 279 0.83 2.73 0.54
C GLN A 279 1.78 1.67 -0.03
N GLY A 280 2.97 2.06 -0.48
CA GLY A 280 3.89 1.17 -1.20
C GLY A 280 3.56 0.94 -2.67
N LEU A 281 2.31 1.22 -3.11
CA LEU A 281 1.90 1.09 -4.51
C LEU A 281 2.14 2.38 -5.30
N GLU A 282 2.11 2.24 -6.62
CA GLU A 282 2.19 3.35 -7.57
C GLU A 282 1.35 3.05 -8.81
N TYR A 283 0.80 4.11 -9.42
CA TYR A 283 -0.10 4.02 -10.56
C TYR A 283 0.23 5.10 -11.59
N ARG A 284 -0.02 4.83 -12.87
CA ARG A 284 0.16 5.85 -13.93
C ARG A 284 -0.78 7.03 -13.71
N SER A 285 -2.04 6.74 -13.38
CA SER A 285 -3.06 7.75 -13.09
C SER A 285 -3.69 7.54 -11.72
N VAL A 286 -3.82 8.62 -10.97
CA VAL A 286 -4.43 8.60 -9.64
C VAL A 286 -5.54 9.65 -9.56
N LYS A 287 -6.71 9.23 -9.14
CA LYS A 287 -7.84 10.06 -8.77
C LYS A 287 -8.03 10.01 -7.26
N VAL A 288 -7.96 11.12 -6.58
CA VAL A 288 -8.23 11.20 -5.13
C VAL A 288 -9.58 11.86 -4.94
N VAL A 289 -10.47 11.22 -4.19
CA VAL A 289 -11.81 11.76 -3.93
C VAL A 289 -11.93 12.15 -2.46
N ILE A 290 -12.13 13.45 -2.21
CA ILE A 290 -12.24 14.02 -0.86
C ILE A 290 -13.58 14.75 -0.73
N PRO A 291 -14.66 14.05 -0.31
CA PRO A 291 -15.92 14.70 0.02
C PRO A 291 -15.77 15.61 1.26
N SER A 292 -16.57 16.68 1.34
CA SER A 292 -16.56 17.62 2.47
C SER A 292 -16.74 16.94 3.83
N SER A 293 -17.54 15.87 3.89
CA SER A 293 -17.73 15.06 5.10
C SER A 293 -16.47 14.38 5.64
N ASN A 294 -15.39 14.37 4.86
CA ASN A 294 -14.13 13.72 5.19
C ASN A 294 -12.95 14.69 5.35
N ALA A 295 -13.17 15.99 5.17
CA ALA A 295 -12.10 17.00 5.21
C ALA A 295 -11.29 16.92 6.51
N GLU A 296 -11.94 16.87 7.66
CA GLU A 296 -11.30 16.77 8.98
C GLU A 296 -10.42 15.54 9.17
N LYS A 297 -10.66 14.47 8.40
CA LYS A 297 -9.92 13.21 8.49
C LYS A 297 -8.68 13.18 7.63
N ILE A 298 -8.54 14.12 6.71
CA ILE A 298 -7.39 14.20 5.81
C ILE A 298 -6.24 14.90 6.52
N THR A 299 -5.39 14.12 7.15
CA THR A 299 -4.13 14.63 7.70
C THR A 299 -3.11 14.90 6.60
N HIS A 300 -2.07 15.68 6.92
CA HIS A 300 -0.94 15.91 6.02
C HIS A 300 -0.34 14.59 5.47
N GLY A 301 -0.12 13.58 6.33
CA GLY A 301 0.42 12.29 5.91
C GLY A 301 -0.50 11.52 4.97
N ILE A 302 -1.83 11.54 5.22
CA ILE A 302 -2.83 10.92 4.33
C ILE A 302 -2.80 11.60 2.96
N PHE A 303 -2.81 12.92 2.93
CA PHE A 303 -2.79 13.69 1.69
C PHE A 303 -1.49 13.45 0.90
N TYR A 304 -0.34 13.58 1.57
CA TYR A 304 0.96 13.34 0.96
C TYR A 304 1.09 11.91 0.40
N THR A 305 0.64 10.91 1.15
CA THR A 305 0.62 9.52 0.69
C THR A 305 -0.22 9.40 -0.58
N ALA A 306 -1.41 9.97 -0.61
CA ALA A 306 -2.31 9.86 -1.76
C ALA A 306 -1.71 10.48 -3.03
N ILE A 307 -1.22 11.72 -2.97
CA ILE A 307 -0.69 12.42 -4.15
C ILE A 307 0.60 11.80 -4.68
N THR A 308 1.41 11.20 -3.81
CA THR A 308 2.67 10.55 -4.20
C THR A 308 2.48 9.15 -4.81
N ARG A 309 1.24 8.66 -4.97
CA ARG A 309 0.96 7.40 -5.70
C ARG A 309 0.99 7.57 -7.22
N ALA A 310 0.83 8.81 -7.72
CA ALA A 310 0.77 9.09 -9.15
C ALA A 310 2.16 9.08 -9.79
N LYS A 311 2.28 8.46 -10.97
CA LYS A 311 3.48 8.51 -11.84
C LYS A 311 3.38 9.60 -12.90
N GLU A 312 2.22 9.71 -13.56
CA GLU A 312 2.03 10.55 -14.73
C GLU A 312 0.87 11.54 -14.57
N LYS A 313 -0.28 11.07 -14.02
CA LYS A 313 -1.47 11.89 -13.89
C LYS A 313 -2.03 11.86 -12.48
N LEU A 314 -2.37 13.03 -11.97
CA LEU A 314 -3.05 13.20 -10.69
C LEU A 314 -4.28 14.07 -10.91
N LYS A 315 -5.41 13.69 -10.34
CA LYS A 315 -6.60 14.52 -10.18
C LYS A 315 -7.14 14.41 -8.76
N ILE A 316 -7.52 15.53 -8.17
CA ILE A 316 -8.08 15.56 -6.82
C ILE A 316 -9.47 16.19 -6.93
N TYR A 317 -10.49 15.43 -6.57
CA TYR A 317 -11.89 15.81 -6.66
C TYR A 317 -12.40 16.25 -5.28
N TRP A 318 -12.63 17.54 -5.15
CA TRP A 318 -13.12 18.21 -3.94
C TRP A 318 -13.72 19.59 -4.26
N SER A 319 -14.40 20.21 -3.30
CA SER A 319 -14.79 21.62 -3.46
C SER A 319 -13.65 22.55 -3.05
N SER A 320 -13.72 23.82 -3.48
CA SER A 320 -12.74 24.83 -3.08
C SER A 320 -12.69 25.02 -1.55
N GLU A 321 -13.83 24.95 -0.87
CA GLU A 321 -13.93 25.03 0.58
C GLU A 321 -13.25 23.82 1.24
N THR A 322 -13.51 22.61 0.74
CA THR A 322 -12.89 21.37 1.24
C THR A 322 -11.36 21.42 1.07
N MET A 323 -10.88 21.90 -0.07
CA MET A 323 -9.43 22.07 -0.30
C MET A 323 -8.82 23.03 0.73
N GLN A 324 -9.44 24.19 0.96
CA GLN A 324 -8.95 25.18 1.93
C GLN A 324 -8.92 24.61 3.35
N GLU A 325 -9.97 23.90 3.77
CA GLU A 325 -10.06 23.25 5.07
C GLU A 325 -8.94 22.22 5.27
N VAL A 326 -8.75 21.33 4.29
CA VAL A 326 -7.71 20.29 4.33
C VAL A 326 -6.31 20.90 4.39
N VAL A 327 -6.00 21.87 3.52
CA VAL A 327 -4.67 22.51 3.47
C VAL A 327 -4.40 23.30 4.76
N ALA A 328 -5.38 24.01 5.29
CA ALA A 328 -5.27 24.72 6.58
C ALA A 328 -4.98 23.74 7.74
N GLY A 329 -5.50 22.52 7.67
CA GLY A 329 -5.27 21.46 8.64
C GLY A 329 -3.83 20.92 8.68
N PHE A 330 -2.97 21.23 7.70
CA PHE A 330 -1.57 20.78 7.66
C PHE A 330 -0.63 21.50 8.64
N SER A 331 -1.15 22.28 9.56
CA SER A 331 -0.37 23.04 10.53
C SER A 331 0.64 22.19 11.31
N VAL A 332 1.67 22.84 11.85
CA VAL A 332 2.75 22.17 12.60
C VAL A 332 2.18 21.45 13.81
N ASP A 333 2.37 20.14 13.89
CA ASP A 333 1.98 19.33 15.03
C ASP A 333 2.92 19.63 16.22
N THR A 334 2.45 20.52 17.12
CA THR A 334 3.16 20.86 18.36
C THR A 334 3.22 19.68 19.35
N SER A 335 2.34 18.68 19.20
CA SER A 335 2.33 17.47 20.03
C SER A 335 3.58 16.62 19.78
N ARG A 336 4.03 16.53 18.52
CA ARG A 336 5.26 15.82 18.13
C ARG A 336 6.50 16.37 18.84
N GLN A 337 6.65 17.69 18.89
CA GLN A 337 7.80 18.33 19.55
C GLN A 337 7.79 18.06 21.07
N LYS A 338 6.62 18.09 21.72
CA LYS A 338 6.48 17.76 23.13
C LYS A 338 6.83 16.29 23.39
N SER A 339 6.32 15.36 22.58
CA SER A 339 6.62 13.94 22.70
C SER A 339 8.11 13.65 22.54
N LEU A 340 8.77 14.26 21.56
CA LEU A 340 10.22 14.13 21.35
C LEU A 340 11.01 14.64 22.56
N ALA A 341 10.61 15.75 23.17
CA ALA A 341 11.25 16.29 24.36
C ALA A 341 11.16 15.31 25.55
N ILE A 342 9.97 14.71 25.79
CA ILE A 342 9.76 13.72 26.83
C ILE A 342 10.62 12.46 26.59
N ILE A 343 10.67 11.95 25.34
CA ILE A 343 11.49 10.79 24.99
C ILE A 343 12.97 11.07 25.25
N LYS A 344 13.48 12.23 24.81
CA LYS A 344 14.87 12.62 25.03
C LYS A 344 15.22 12.75 26.51
N GLU A 345 14.31 13.22 27.35
CA GLU A 345 14.49 13.32 28.80
C GLU A 345 14.59 11.94 29.44
N LYS A 346 13.68 11.02 29.12
CA LYS A 346 13.71 9.64 29.62
C LYS A 346 14.99 8.91 29.23
N LEU A 347 15.41 9.02 27.96
CA LEU A 347 16.66 8.41 27.49
C LEU A 347 17.92 8.97 28.18
N LYS A 348 17.88 10.20 28.72
CA LYS A 348 18.98 10.74 29.55
C LYS A 348 18.95 10.15 30.96
N GLN A 349 17.78 9.94 31.54
CA GLN A 349 17.62 9.33 32.86
C GLN A 349 18.12 7.89 32.86
N ASP A 350 17.74 7.09 31.84
CA ASP A 350 18.17 5.68 31.72
C ASP A 350 19.68 5.51 31.49
N LYS A 351 20.39 6.50 30.96
CA LYS A 351 21.86 6.47 30.80
C LYS A 351 22.64 6.80 32.05
N ASN A 352 21.95 7.36 33.06
CA ASN A 352 22.56 7.76 34.34
C ASN A 352 22.25 6.77 35.47
N THR A 353 21.52 5.72 35.18
CA THR A 353 21.28 4.55 36.02
C THR A 353 22.08 3.37 35.51
#